data_fa779a59bdb57e951453364576e0c59f
#
_entry.id   fa779a59bdb57e951453364576e0c59f
#
_cell.length_a   1.000
_cell.length_b   1.000
_cell.length_c   1.000
_cell.angle_alpha   90.00
_cell.angle_beta   90.00
_cell.angle_gamma   90.00
#
_symmetry.space_group_name_H-M   'P 1'
#
loop_
_entity.id
_entity.type
_entity.pdbx_description
1 polymer ?
#
loop_
_entity_poly.entity_id
_entity_poly.type
_entity_poly.pdbx_seq_one_letter_code
_entity_poly.pdbx_strand_id
1 'polypeptide(L)' 'MKFLIDAQLPRRLVHRLREAGFEAIHTLDLPLGNRTPDTDINDLSIREHYVVVTKDADFVNSFHLHHKPHKLLLVSTGI' A
#
# COMPACT_ATOMS: atom_id res chain seq x y z
N MET A 1 -0.66 -6.63 -12.14
CA MET A 1 -0.40 -5.50 -11.23
C MET A 1 -0.63 -5.97 -9.80
N LYS A 2 0.26 -5.62 -8.90
CA LYS A 2 0.23 -6.05 -7.50
C LYS A 2 -0.03 -4.84 -6.59
N PHE A 3 -0.93 -5.01 -5.63
CA PHE A 3 -1.30 -3.95 -4.69
C PHE A 3 -0.95 -4.32 -3.26
N LEU A 4 -0.39 -3.37 -2.54
CA LEU A 4 -0.11 -3.47 -1.11
C LEU A 4 -1.01 -2.48 -0.39
N ILE A 5 -1.97 -3.00 0.37
CA ILE A 5 -3.00 -2.20 1.01
C ILE A 5 -2.56 -1.80 2.41
N ASP A 6 -2.51 -0.49 2.67
CA ASP A 6 -2.14 0.05 3.98
C ASP A 6 -3.08 -0.44 5.07
N ALA A 7 -2.52 -0.62 6.28
CA ALA A 7 -3.24 -1.15 7.43
C ALA A 7 -4.48 -0.35 7.81
N GLN A 8 -4.52 0.94 7.49
CA GLN A 8 -5.66 1.80 7.79
C GLN A 8 -6.86 1.57 6.88
N LEU A 9 -6.68 0.85 5.78
CA LEU A 9 -7.76 0.54 4.85
C LEU A 9 -8.33 -0.85 5.14
N PRO A 10 -9.61 -1.08 4.81
CA PRO A 10 -10.24 -2.35 5.13
C PRO A 10 -9.74 -3.51 4.28
N ARG A 11 -9.69 -4.71 4.86
CA ARG A 11 -9.27 -5.93 4.15
C ARG A 11 -10.16 -6.27 2.96
N ARG A 12 -11.40 -5.81 2.95
CA ARG A 12 -12.31 -6.08 1.83
C ARG A 12 -11.78 -5.50 0.50
N LEU A 13 -10.93 -4.47 0.56
CA LEU A 13 -10.28 -3.95 -0.64
C LEU A 13 -9.38 -5.00 -1.29
N VAL A 14 -8.67 -5.78 -0.47
CA VAL A 14 -7.85 -6.88 -0.96
C VAL A 14 -8.71 -7.89 -1.72
N HIS A 15 -9.82 -8.28 -1.11
CA HIS A 15 -10.73 -9.26 -1.74
C HIS A 15 -11.30 -8.73 -3.05
N ARG A 16 -11.70 -7.46 -3.08
CA ARG A 16 -12.23 -6.85 -4.30
C ARG A 16 -11.20 -6.78 -5.42
N LEU A 17 -9.96 -6.44 -5.08
CA LEU A 17 -8.89 -6.41 -6.08
C LEU A 17 -8.57 -7.81 -6.61
N ARG A 18 -8.57 -8.81 -5.74
CA ARG A 18 -8.38 -10.21 -6.15
C ARG A 18 -9.50 -10.68 -7.06
N GLU A 19 -10.75 -10.34 -6.75
CA GLU A 19 -11.90 -10.66 -7.60
C GLU A 19 -11.79 -10.02 -8.98
N ALA A 20 -11.16 -8.85 -9.06
CA ALA A 20 -10.93 -8.16 -10.34
C ALA A 20 -9.73 -8.72 -11.12
N GLY A 21 -9.05 -9.74 -10.60
CA GLY A 21 -7.93 -10.38 -11.28
C GLY A 21 -6.56 -9.83 -10.93
N PHE A 22 -6.45 -8.98 -9.92
CA PHE A 22 -5.18 -8.44 -9.46
C PHE A 22 -4.63 -9.22 -8.27
N GLU A 23 -3.31 -9.15 -8.07
CA GLU A 23 -2.69 -9.59 -6.83
C GLU A 23 -2.78 -8.46 -5.81
N ALA A 24 -3.14 -8.81 -4.59
CA ALA A 24 -3.23 -7.84 -3.51
C ALA A 24 -2.95 -8.49 -2.17
N ILE A 25 -2.22 -7.77 -1.32
CA ILE A 25 -2.00 -8.16 0.08
C ILE A 25 -2.28 -6.97 0.98
N HIS A 26 -2.56 -7.25 2.24
CA HIS A 26 -2.79 -6.23 3.25
C HIS A 26 -1.56 -6.13 4.15
N THR A 27 -1.20 -4.91 4.58
CA THR A 27 -0.05 -4.72 5.47
C THR A 27 -0.17 -5.52 6.77
N LEU A 28 -1.41 -5.70 7.26
CA LEU A 28 -1.65 -6.50 8.47
C LEU A 28 -1.24 -7.97 8.31
N ASP A 29 -1.09 -8.44 7.08
CA ASP A 29 -0.65 -9.81 6.79
C ASP A 29 0.87 -9.96 6.71
N LEU A 30 1.60 -8.85 6.81
CA LEU A 30 3.05 -8.87 6.90
C LEU A 30 3.49 -9.26 8.31
N PRO A 31 4.74 -9.75 8.48
CA PRO A 31 5.21 -10.24 9.80
C PRO A 31 5.04 -9.24 10.94
N LEU A 32 5.21 -7.95 10.69
CA LEU A 32 5.07 -6.91 11.70
C LEU A 32 3.64 -6.33 11.77
N GLY A 33 2.75 -6.72 10.86
CA GLY A 33 1.38 -6.25 10.84
C GLY A 33 1.29 -4.73 10.80
N ASN A 34 0.46 -4.14 11.68
CA ASN A 34 0.29 -2.69 11.76
C ASN A 34 1.51 -1.96 12.32
N ARG A 35 2.54 -2.69 12.76
CA ARG A 35 3.82 -2.12 13.19
C ARG A 35 4.83 -2.02 12.06
N THR A 36 4.46 -2.43 10.85
CA THR A 36 5.36 -2.34 9.71
C THR A 36 5.68 -0.88 9.42
N PRO A 37 6.97 -0.47 9.53
CA PRO A 37 7.34 0.91 9.24
C PRO A 37 7.11 1.27 7.78
N ASP A 38 6.87 2.55 7.50
CA ASP A 38 6.69 3.04 6.13
C ASP A 38 7.91 2.74 5.26
N THR A 39 9.10 2.75 5.84
CA THR A 39 10.33 2.39 5.12
C THR A 39 10.30 0.96 4.63
N ASP A 40 9.80 0.02 5.43
CA ASP A 40 9.68 -1.38 5.04
C ASP A 40 8.62 -1.57 3.97
N ILE A 41 7.51 -0.84 4.05
CA ILE A 41 6.47 -0.83 3.03
C ILE A 41 7.03 -0.33 1.71
N ASN A 42 7.77 0.76 1.73
CA ASN A 42 8.40 1.33 0.54
C ASN A 42 9.41 0.37 -0.07
N ASP A 43 10.24 -0.26 0.75
CA ASP A 43 11.25 -1.22 0.28
C ASP A 43 10.60 -2.44 -0.36
N LEU A 44 9.56 -2.97 0.25
CA LEU A 44 8.80 -4.09 -0.31
C LEU A 44 8.16 -3.71 -1.64
N SER A 45 7.57 -2.51 -1.71
CA SER A 45 6.96 -1.98 -2.92
C SER A 45 7.97 -1.92 -4.06
N ILE A 46 9.16 -1.39 -3.80
CA ILE A 46 10.20 -1.24 -4.82
C ILE A 46 10.73 -2.61 -5.25
N ARG A 47 11.02 -3.48 -4.28
CA ARG A 47 11.61 -4.79 -4.55
C ARG A 47 10.68 -5.69 -5.34
N GLU A 48 9.38 -5.67 -5.01
CA GLU A 48 8.39 -6.59 -5.57
C GLU A 48 7.42 -5.91 -6.54
N HIS A 49 7.60 -4.63 -6.83
CA HIS A 49 6.75 -3.85 -7.74
C HIS A 49 5.29 -3.77 -7.29
N TYR A 50 5.06 -3.50 -6.00
CA TYR A 50 3.72 -3.25 -5.49
C TYR A 50 3.32 -1.79 -5.68
N VAL A 51 2.04 -1.57 -6.02
CA VAL A 51 1.42 -0.27 -5.89
C VAL A 51 0.92 -0.16 -4.45
N VAL A 52 1.40 0.83 -3.69
CA VAL A 52 0.93 1.07 -2.33
C VAL A 52 -0.38 1.84 -2.38
N VAL A 53 -1.42 1.29 -1.76
CA VAL A 53 -2.73 1.94 -1.66
C VAL A 53 -2.90 2.41 -0.23
N THR A 54 -3.02 3.72 -0.05
CA THR A 54 -3.09 4.34 1.27
C THR A 54 -4.00 5.56 1.26
N LYS A 55 -4.46 5.96 2.44
CA LYS A 55 -5.12 7.25 2.63
C LYS A 55 -4.24 8.25 3.37
N ASP A 56 -3.00 7.88 3.68
CA ASP A 56 -2.06 8.68 4.46
C ASP A 56 -1.22 9.57 3.55
N ALA A 57 -1.31 10.89 3.77
CA ALA A 57 -0.55 11.86 2.99
C ALA A 57 0.96 11.76 3.20
N ASP A 58 1.43 11.12 4.27
CA ASP A 58 2.87 10.93 4.51
C ASP A 58 3.52 10.12 3.40
N PHE A 59 2.82 9.14 2.83
CA PHE A 59 3.31 8.40 1.67
C PHE A 59 3.43 9.27 0.42
N VAL A 60 2.53 10.24 0.26
CA VAL A 60 2.60 11.21 -0.85
C VAL A 60 3.87 12.04 -0.73
N ASN A 61 4.19 12.51 0.46
CA ASN A 61 5.41 13.29 0.71
C ASN A 61 6.66 12.46 0.43
N SER A 62 6.68 11.20 0.89
CA SER A 62 7.78 10.29 0.61
C SER A 62 7.95 10.05 -0.88
N PHE A 63 6.86 9.92 -1.62
CA PHE A 63 6.91 9.71 -3.07
C PHE A 63 7.51 10.92 -3.78
N HIS A 64 7.12 12.13 -3.39
CA HIS A 64 7.67 13.36 -3.99
C HIS A 64 9.14 13.57 -3.66
N LEU A 65 9.55 13.28 -2.42
CA LEU A 65 10.92 13.55 -1.97
C LEU A 65 11.92 12.47 -2.36
N HIS A 66 11.48 11.21 -2.35
CA HIS A 66 12.38 10.06 -2.46
C HIS A 66 12.01 9.09 -3.59
N HIS A 67 10.96 9.38 -4.35
CA HIS A 67 10.42 8.47 -5.37
C HIS A 67 10.09 7.07 -4.82
N LYS A 68 9.63 7.02 -3.58
CA LYS A 68 9.22 5.79 -2.88
C LYS A 68 7.81 5.98 -2.34
N PRO A 69 6.98 4.97 -2.43
CA PRO A 69 7.16 3.61 -2.96
C PRO A 69 7.28 3.55 -4.48
N HIS A 70 7.34 2.34 -5.05
CA HIS A 70 7.43 2.12 -6.50
C HIS A 70 6.30 2.85 -7.26
N LYS A 71 5.07 2.69 -6.80
CA LYS A 71 3.89 3.43 -7.25
C LYS A 71 2.96 3.65 -6.08
N LEU A 72 2.20 4.72 -6.14
CA LEU A 72 1.33 5.13 -5.05
C LEU A 72 -0.08 5.45 -5.57
N LEU A 73 -1.09 4.88 -4.90
CA LEU A 73 -2.48 5.23 -5.10
C LEU A 73 -3.02 5.80 -3.79
N LEU A 74 -3.33 7.09 -3.79
CA LEU A 74 -3.91 7.74 -2.61
C LEU A 74 -5.43 7.65 -2.68
N VAL A 75 -6.02 7.03 -1.67
CA VAL A 75 -7.47 6.94 -1.56
C VAL A 75 -7.99 8.15 -0.81
N SER A 76 -8.85 8.92 -1.45
CA SER A 76 -9.55 10.01 -0.79
C SER A 76 -10.84 9.47 -0.19
N THR A 77 -10.99 9.64 1.11
CA THR A 77 -12.20 9.25 1.83
C THR A 77 -13.11 10.43 2.13
N GLY A 78 -12.72 11.61 1.67
CA GLY A 78 -13.50 12.82 1.87
C GLY A 78 -14.77 12.78 1.03
N ILE A 79 -15.86 12.95 1.67
CA ILE A 79 -17.15 13.09 1.02
C ILE A 79 -17.73 14.42 1.41
#